data_c8466d58213d68f56a319f68ce67bc26
#
_entry.id   c8466d58213d68f56a319f68ce67bc26
#
_cell.length_a   1.000
_cell.length_b   1.000
_cell.length_c   1.000
_cell.angle_alpha   90.00
_cell.angle_beta   90.00
_cell.angle_gamma   90.00
#
_symmetry.space_group_name_H-M   'P 1'
#
loop_
_entity.id
_entity.type
_entity.pdbx_description
1 polymer ?
#
loop_
_entity_poly.entity_id
_entity_poly.type
_entity_poly.pdbx_seq_one_letter_code
_entity_poly.pdbx_strand_id
1 'polypeptide(L)'
;SGAERIIPIEQVLEELNKDSDFNSEEKSESYEEPLHNVNISDATNIANWEKTCFYISPIGKEQSEERKHSDLFLESIISPALEEFGYKVIRADSISKAGMITNQIIDYIINSALVVCDLSFHNPNVFYELSLRHSTRKPTVHIIRKCDSIPFDINDFRTIIIDDSSIYTLIPSLDTYKSQIAQQVRQMIEEPETIDNPILSYLEKNNLKHF
;
A
#
# COMPACT_ATOMS: atom_id res chain seq x y z
N SER A 1 -16.68 -12.08 43.83
CA SER A 1 -16.99 -10.77 43.24
C SER A 1 -15.67 -9.99 43.13
N GLY A 2 -15.00 -10.09 42.03
CA GLY A 2 -13.80 -9.31 41.70
C GLY A 2 -14.23 -8.06 40.94
N ALA A 3 -14.21 -6.92 41.60
CA ALA A 3 -14.34 -5.64 40.91
C ALA A 3 -12.98 -5.30 40.26
N GLU A 4 -12.91 -5.30 38.96
CA GLU A 4 -11.75 -4.76 38.21
C GLU A 4 -11.68 -3.25 38.52
N ARG A 5 -10.53 -2.85 39.07
CA ARG A 5 -10.24 -1.45 39.37
C ARG A 5 -9.83 -0.76 38.10
N ILE A 6 -10.70 0.05 37.51
CA ILE A 6 -10.36 0.93 36.37
C ILE A 6 -9.47 2.03 36.94
N ILE A 7 -8.19 2.03 36.53
CA ILE A 7 -7.22 3.07 36.89
C ILE A 7 -7.41 4.24 35.89
N PRO A 8 -7.61 5.48 36.37
CA PRO A 8 -7.69 6.64 35.48
C PRO A 8 -6.41 6.83 34.69
N ILE A 9 -6.54 7.24 33.42
CA ILE A 9 -5.41 7.40 32.49
C ILE A 9 -4.34 8.38 32.99
N GLU A 10 -4.75 9.38 33.77
CA GLU A 10 -3.87 10.36 34.40
C GLU A 10 -2.91 9.69 35.39
N GLN A 11 -3.35 8.66 36.11
CA GLN A 11 -2.53 7.92 37.07
C GLN A 11 -1.52 7.01 36.37
N VAL A 12 -1.85 6.47 35.19
CA VAL A 12 -0.95 5.70 34.35
C VAL A 12 0.15 6.60 33.74
N LEU A 13 -0.21 7.82 33.34
CA LEU A 13 0.75 8.79 32.80
C LEU A 13 1.72 9.33 33.87
N GLU A 14 1.27 9.50 35.12
CA GLU A 14 2.15 9.85 36.24
C GLU A 14 3.15 8.75 36.60
N GLU A 15 2.76 7.49 36.51
CA GLU A 15 3.67 6.35 36.74
C GLU A 15 4.72 6.23 35.64
N LEU A 16 4.34 6.43 34.38
CA LEU A 16 5.27 6.40 33.23
C LEU A 16 6.29 7.54 33.27
N ASN A 17 5.91 8.73 33.78
CA ASN A 17 6.85 9.85 33.92
C ASN A 17 7.83 9.68 35.11
N LYS A 18 7.52 8.89 36.11
CA LYS A 18 8.44 8.61 37.23
C LYS A 18 9.59 7.69 36.86
N ASP A 19 9.42 6.85 35.85
CA ASP A 19 10.49 5.97 35.37
C ASP A 19 11.47 6.65 34.39
N SER A 20 11.20 7.90 33.98
CA SER A 20 12.07 8.68 33.08
C SER A 20 13.16 9.50 33.78
N ASP A 21 13.13 9.63 35.13
CA ASP A 21 14.09 10.42 35.89
C ASP A 21 15.30 9.63 36.42
N PHE A 22 15.47 8.37 36.02
CA PHE A 22 16.65 7.58 36.40
C PHE A 22 17.57 7.35 35.19
N ASN A 23 18.43 8.29 34.89
CA ASN A 23 19.78 8.21 34.32
C ASN A 23 20.16 9.46 33.53
N SER A 24 20.58 10.49 34.25
CA SER A 24 21.40 11.55 33.69
C SER A 24 22.68 11.71 34.48
N GLU A 25 23.60 10.74 34.32
CA GLU A 25 25.04 10.89 34.59
C GLU A 25 25.78 9.63 34.15
N GLU A 26 26.17 9.56 32.84
CA GLU A 26 27.38 8.85 32.43
C GLU A 26 27.83 9.30 31.05
N LYS A 27 28.95 10.02 31.05
CA LYS A 27 30.02 10.12 30.05
C LYS A 27 29.70 10.05 28.58
N SER A 28 29.91 11.22 27.92
CA SER A 28 30.22 11.35 26.51
C SER A 28 31.45 10.50 26.11
N GLU A 29 31.24 9.30 25.62
CA GLU A 29 32.16 8.62 24.71
C GLU A 29 31.57 8.70 23.32
N SER A 30 32.28 9.43 22.45
CA SER A 30 32.01 9.52 21.04
C SER A 30 32.26 8.17 20.38
N TYR A 31 31.17 7.39 20.18
CA TYR A 31 31.21 6.26 19.25
C TYR A 31 31.00 6.81 17.84
N GLU A 32 32.08 7.10 17.15
CA GLU A 32 32.08 7.12 15.69
C GLU A 32 31.84 5.66 15.25
N GLU A 33 30.60 5.31 14.91
CA GLU A 33 30.35 4.09 14.15
C GLU A 33 31.05 4.23 12.80
N PRO A 34 31.90 3.28 12.40
CA PRO A 34 32.50 3.29 11.09
C PRO A 34 31.37 3.17 10.07
N LEU A 35 31.28 4.16 9.17
CA LEU A 35 30.50 4.08 7.95
C LEU A 35 30.73 2.69 7.35
N HIS A 36 29.74 1.80 7.49
CA HIS A 36 29.75 0.52 6.79
C HIS A 36 29.89 0.85 5.31
N ASN A 37 31.02 0.45 4.75
CA ASN A 37 31.22 0.40 3.31
C ASN A 37 30.03 -0.34 2.69
N VAL A 38 29.07 0.41 2.17
CA VAL A 38 28.04 -0.13 1.29
C VAL A 38 28.80 -0.66 0.08
N ASN A 39 28.91 -1.97 0.00
CA ASN A 39 29.53 -2.63 -1.14
C ASN A 39 28.79 -2.19 -2.40
N ILE A 40 29.52 -1.52 -3.30
CA ILE A 40 29.00 -1.03 -4.59
C ILE A 40 28.49 -2.18 -5.49
N SER A 41 28.71 -3.45 -5.08
CA SER A 41 28.14 -4.63 -5.75
C SER A 41 26.62 -4.78 -5.59
N ASP A 42 25.98 -4.10 -4.62
CA ASP A 42 24.52 -4.11 -4.43
C ASP A 42 23.80 -3.03 -5.25
N ALA A 43 24.53 -2.17 -5.92
CA ALA A 43 24.00 -1.08 -6.75
C ALA A 43 23.25 -1.55 -8.01
N THR A 44 23.32 -2.83 -8.38
CA THR A 44 22.67 -3.37 -9.60
C THR A 44 21.23 -3.84 -9.38
N ASN A 45 20.67 -3.68 -8.18
CA ASN A 45 19.32 -4.15 -7.86
C ASN A 45 18.47 -3.12 -7.13
N ILE A 46 18.75 -1.82 -7.30
CA ILE A 46 17.84 -0.76 -6.87
C ILE A 46 16.62 -0.86 -7.78
N ALA A 47 15.48 -1.22 -7.20
CA ALA A 47 14.22 -1.18 -7.93
C ALA A 47 14.05 0.24 -8.49
N ASN A 48 13.78 0.34 -9.79
CA ASN A 48 13.47 1.65 -10.40
C ASN A 48 12.07 2.05 -9.93
N TRP A 49 12.00 2.65 -8.74
CA TRP A 49 10.75 3.02 -8.09
C TRP A 49 9.87 3.93 -8.95
N GLU A 50 10.49 4.79 -9.76
CA GLU A 50 9.79 5.73 -10.65
C GLU A 50 9.03 5.02 -11.78
N LYS A 51 9.43 3.79 -12.12
CA LYS A 51 8.80 2.95 -13.14
C LYS A 51 8.23 1.66 -12.56
N THR A 52 8.02 1.62 -11.24
CA THR A 52 7.40 0.48 -10.57
C THR A 52 5.97 0.80 -10.20
N CYS A 53 5.05 -0.09 -10.59
CA CYS A 53 3.71 -0.19 -10.05
C CYS A 53 3.64 -1.42 -9.14
N PHE A 54 3.22 -1.24 -7.90
CA PHE A 54 2.98 -2.37 -7.00
C PHE A 54 1.49 -2.73 -7.01
N TYR A 55 1.21 -4.01 -7.27
CA TYR A 55 -0.14 -4.54 -7.28
C TYR A 55 -0.46 -5.18 -5.94
N ILE A 56 -1.24 -4.49 -5.11
CA ILE A 56 -1.82 -5.00 -3.87
C ILE A 56 -3.07 -5.80 -4.23
N SER A 57 -3.09 -7.10 -3.96
CA SER A 57 -4.17 -7.98 -4.37
C SER A 57 -4.46 -9.08 -3.36
N PRO A 58 -5.66 -9.66 -3.37
CA PRO A 58 -6.02 -10.80 -2.54
C PRO A 58 -5.31 -12.06 -3.05
N ILE A 59 -4.04 -12.26 -2.66
CA ILE A 59 -3.27 -13.45 -3.01
C ILE A 59 -3.73 -14.59 -2.11
N GLY A 60 -4.54 -15.48 -2.65
CA GLY A 60 -4.97 -16.70 -2.00
C GLY A 60 -3.96 -17.85 -2.15
N LYS A 61 -4.35 -19.04 -1.66
CA LYS A 61 -3.59 -20.27 -1.89
C LYS A 61 -3.53 -20.59 -3.38
N GLU A 62 -2.52 -21.36 -3.77
CA GLU A 62 -2.41 -21.88 -5.12
C GLU A 62 -3.73 -22.54 -5.57
N GLN A 63 -4.21 -22.19 -6.77
CA GLN A 63 -5.48 -22.60 -7.36
C GLN A 63 -6.77 -22.12 -6.67
N SER A 64 -6.69 -21.31 -5.62
CA SER A 64 -7.89 -20.67 -5.05
C SER A 64 -8.55 -19.70 -6.04
N GLU A 65 -9.78 -19.30 -5.74
CA GLU A 65 -10.51 -18.31 -6.54
C GLU A 65 -9.79 -16.97 -6.53
N GLU A 66 -9.32 -16.53 -5.35
CA GLU A 66 -8.57 -15.28 -5.18
C GLU A 66 -7.28 -15.30 -6.01
N ARG A 67 -6.59 -16.45 -6.07
CA ARG A 67 -5.36 -16.58 -6.85
C ARG A 67 -5.64 -16.46 -8.35
N LYS A 68 -6.62 -17.18 -8.86
CA LYS A 68 -7.01 -17.12 -10.27
C LYS A 68 -7.48 -15.74 -10.69
N HIS A 69 -8.25 -15.10 -9.82
CA HIS A 69 -8.70 -13.72 -10.00
C HIS A 69 -7.50 -12.76 -10.09
N SER A 70 -6.61 -12.79 -9.10
CA SER A 70 -5.44 -11.91 -9.07
C SER A 70 -4.50 -12.12 -10.25
N ASP A 71 -4.32 -13.36 -10.71
CA ASP A 71 -3.51 -13.66 -11.89
C ASP A 71 -4.18 -13.12 -13.16
N LEU A 72 -5.49 -13.35 -13.33
CA LEU A 72 -6.25 -12.84 -14.46
C LEU A 72 -6.22 -11.31 -14.55
N PHE A 73 -6.45 -10.63 -13.42
CA PHE A 73 -6.47 -9.17 -13.39
C PHE A 73 -5.09 -8.59 -13.66
N LEU A 74 -4.04 -9.17 -13.08
CA LEU A 74 -2.67 -8.77 -13.33
C LEU A 74 -2.30 -8.85 -14.81
N GLU A 75 -2.56 -10.01 -15.43
CA GLU A 75 -2.09 -10.31 -16.79
C GLU A 75 -2.96 -9.67 -17.87
N SER A 76 -4.30 -9.65 -17.67
CA SER A 76 -5.23 -9.26 -18.72
C SER A 76 -5.70 -7.81 -18.63
N ILE A 77 -5.58 -7.16 -17.48
CA ILE A 77 -6.10 -5.81 -17.26
C ILE A 77 -4.98 -4.85 -16.83
N ILE A 78 -4.31 -5.13 -15.70
CA ILE A 78 -3.43 -4.15 -15.04
C ILE A 78 -2.13 -3.96 -15.82
N SER A 79 -1.41 -5.05 -16.11
CA SER A 79 -0.15 -4.95 -16.84
C SER A 79 -0.32 -4.32 -18.22
N PRO A 80 -1.32 -4.72 -19.03
CA PRO A 80 -1.55 -4.06 -20.33
C PRO A 80 -2.00 -2.60 -20.21
N ALA A 81 -2.77 -2.23 -19.17
CA ALA A 81 -3.21 -0.86 -18.97
C ALA A 81 -2.05 0.10 -18.64
N LEU A 82 -0.97 -0.43 -18.06
CA LEU A 82 0.18 0.35 -17.58
C LEU A 82 1.37 0.31 -18.54
N GLU A 83 1.29 -0.47 -19.61
CA GLU A 83 2.37 -0.63 -20.59
C GLU A 83 2.72 0.71 -21.27
N GLU A 84 1.72 1.52 -21.65
CA GLU A 84 1.93 2.82 -22.28
C GLU A 84 2.73 3.82 -21.42
N PHE A 85 2.68 3.68 -20.09
CA PHE A 85 3.43 4.50 -19.13
C PHE A 85 4.82 3.94 -18.82
N GLY A 86 5.15 2.76 -19.33
CA GLY A 86 6.39 2.06 -19.07
C GLY A 86 6.55 1.57 -17.62
N TYR A 87 5.42 1.33 -16.91
CA TYR A 87 5.48 0.75 -15.58
C TYR A 87 5.73 -0.75 -15.63
N LYS A 88 6.63 -1.22 -14.76
CA LYS A 88 6.76 -2.63 -14.42
C LYS A 88 5.84 -2.94 -13.25
N VAL A 89 4.87 -3.82 -13.46
CA VAL A 89 3.95 -4.26 -12.40
C VAL A 89 4.59 -5.39 -11.60
N ILE A 90 4.64 -5.21 -10.29
CA ILE A 90 5.18 -6.17 -9.31
C ILE A 90 4.09 -6.52 -8.32
N ARG A 91 3.91 -7.81 -8.03
CA ARG A 91 3.04 -8.32 -6.98
C ARG A 91 3.88 -9.03 -5.91
N ALA A 92 3.40 -9.10 -4.68
CA ALA A 92 4.16 -9.58 -3.52
C ALA A 92 4.76 -10.99 -3.72
N ASP A 93 4.04 -11.90 -4.37
CA ASP A 93 4.50 -13.27 -4.63
C ASP A 93 5.61 -13.38 -5.69
N SER A 94 5.85 -12.34 -6.47
CA SER A 94 6.95 -12.26 -7.44
C SER A 94 8.25 -11.74 -6.82
N ILE A 95 8.25 -11.35 -5.55
CA ILE A 95 9.42 -10.83 -4.86
C ILE A 95 10.26 -11.98 -4.34
N SER A 96 11.39 -12.26 -5.02
CA SER A 96 12.26 -13.41 -4.74
C SER A 96 13.50 -13.08 -3.90
N LYS A 97 13.61 -11.89 -3.32
CA LYS A 97 14.80 -11.47 -2.55
C LYS A 97 14.88 -12.19 -1.21
N ALA A 98 16.09 -12.57 -0.80
CA ALA A 98 16.34 -13.05 0.55
C ALA A 98 16.11 -11.94 1.58
N GLY A 99 15.52 -12.27 2.74
CA GLY A 99 15.24 -11.33 3.81
C GLY A 99 13.81 -11.45 4.35
N MET A 100 13.43 -10.53 5.25
CA MET A 100 12.07 -10.50 5.78
C MET A 100 11.10 -10.01 4.68
N ILE A 101 10.25 -10.90 4.21
CA ILE A 101 9.25 -10.63 3.16
C ILE A 101 8.41 -9.39 3.49
N THR A 102 8.01 -9.23 4.75
CA THR A 102 7.21 -8.08 5.21
C THR A 102 7.90 -6.74 4.95
N ASN A 103 9.21 -6.61 5.22
CA ASN A 103 9.93 -5.35 4.99
C ASN A 103 9.98 -5.02 3.49
N GLN A 104 10.19 -6.02 2.65
CA GLN A 104 10.23 -5.83 1.20
C GLN A 104 8.86 -5.38 0.65
N ILE A 105 7.77 -5.97 1.13
CA ILE A 105 6.41 -5.56 0.77
C ILE A 105 6.18 -4.10 1.19
N ILE A 106 6.55 -3.72 2.41
CA ILE A 106 6.46 -2.34 2.89
C ILE A 106 7.24 -1.38 1.99
N ASP A 107 8.47 -1.75 1.60
CA ASP A 107 9.28 -0.95 0.68
C ASP A 107 8.58 -0.73 -0.66
N TYR A 108 7.99 -1.77 -1.25
CA TYR A 108 7.21 -1.64 -2.48
C TYR A 108 5.97 -0.77 -2.31
N ILE A 109 5.22 -0.93 -1.22
CA ILE A 109 4.03 -0.14 -0.93
C ILE A 109 4.37 1.36 -0.82
N ILE A 110 5.46 1.68 -0.10
CA ILE A 110 5.84 3.08 0.17
C ILE A 110 6.54 3.71 -1.04
N ASN A 111 7.46 2.99 -1.69
CA ASN A 111 8.38 3.59 -2.65
C ASN A 111 7.90 3.54 -4.09
N SER A 112 7.06 2.57 -4.50
CA SER A 112 6.55 2.49 -5.87
C SER A 112 5.87 3.79 -6.30
N ALA A 113 6.11 4.22 -7.53
CA ALA A 113 5.50 5.43 -8.08
C ALA A 113 3.98 5.29 -8.16
N LEU A 114 3.48 4.11 -8.44
CA LEU A 114 2.05 3.79 -8.55
C LEU A 114 1.73 2.54 -7.73
N VAL A 115 0.53 2.52 -7.14
CA VAL A 115 -0.09 1.31 -6.60
C VAL A 115 -1.44 1.09 -7.30
N VAL A 116 -1.71 -0.14 -7.70
CA VAL A 116 -3.07 -0.61 -8.01
C VAL A 116 -3.49 -1.52 -6.87
N CYS A 117 -4.62 -1.20 -6.23
CA CYS A 117 -5.14 -1.93 -5.08
C CYS A 117 -6.47 -2.59 -5.42
N ASP A 118 -6.50 -3.90 -5.33
CA ASP A 118 -7.67 -4.73 -5.59
C ASP A 118 -8.41 -5.06 -4.29
N LEU A 119 -9.53 -4.41 -4.09
CA LEU A 119 -10.37 -4.50 -2.89
C LEU A 119 -11.28 -5.75 -2.88
N SER A 120 -11.22 -6.55 -3.93
CA SER A 120 -12.05 -7.75 -4.09
C SER A 120 -11.86 -8.74 -2.95
N PHE A 121 -12.90 -9.54 -2.68
CA PHE A 121 -12.93 -10.52 -1.57
C PHE A 121 -12.79 -9.92 -0.16
N HIS A 122 -12.72 -8.60 -0.02
CA HIS A 122 -12.52 -7.91 1.27
C HIS A 122 -11.36 -8.50 2.08
N ASN A 123 -10.24 -8.79 1.40
CA ASN A 123 -9.08 -9.40 2.06
C ASN A 123 -8.46 -8.45 3.09
N PRO A 124 -8.34 -8.82 4.37
CA PRO A 124 -7.86 -7.93 5.42
C PRO A 124 -6.41 -7.47 5.22
N ASN A 125 -5.55 -8.28 4.59
CA ASN A 125 -4.17 -7.88 4.30
C ASN A 125 -4.13 -6.75 3.27
N VAL A 126 -4.99 -6.80 2.26
CA VAL A 126 -5.12 -5.73 1.25
C VAL A 126 -5.48 -4.40 1.92
N PHE A 127 -6.40 -4.39 2.88
CA PHE A 127 -6.78 -3.17 3.59
C PHE A 127 -5.66 -2.65 4.50
N TYR A 128 -4.90 -3.54 5.14
CA TYR A 128 -3.72 -3.15 5.92
C TYR A 128 -2.66 -2.49 5.02
N GLU A 129 -2.35 -3.09 3.89
CA GLU A 129 -1.39 -2.59 2.90
C GLU A 129 -1.86 -1.26 2.27
N LEU A 130 -3.15 -1.16 1.94
CA LEU A 130 -3.76 0.07 1.43
C LEU A 130 -3.68 1.20 2.46
N SER A 131 -3.93 0.93 3.74
CA SER A 131 -3.83 1.93 4.81
C SER A 131 -2.41 2.49 4.91
N LEU A 132 -1.39 1.63 4.77
CA LEU A 132 0.00 2.04 4.72
C LEU A 132 0.28 2.90 3.46
N ARG A 133 -0.26 2.53 2.30
CA ARG A 133 -0.13 3.33 1.08
C ARG A 133 -0.78 4.69 1.22
N HIS A 134 -1.95 4.78 1.83
CA HIS A 134 -2.66 6.03 2.08
C HIS A 134 -1.89 7.00 2.98
N SER A 135 -0.94 6.53 3.79
CA SER A 135 -0.04 7.42 4.55
C SER A 135 0.97 8.17 3.66
N THR A 136 1.08 7.78 2.40
CA THR A 136 1.93 8.45 1.41
C THR A 136 1.08 9.33 0.48
N ARG A 137 1.67 10.38 -0.13
CA ARG A 137 1.01 11.19 -1.17
C ARG A 137 1.27 10.63 -2.57
N LYS A 138 1.20 9.32 -2.72
CA LYS A 138 1.54 8.69 -4.00
C LYS A 138 0.30 8.13 -4.70
N PRO A 139 0.28 8.14 -6.04
CA PRO A 139 -0.82 7.66 -6.85
C PRO A 139 -1.30 6.26 -6.47
N THR A 140 -2.62 6.10 -6.31
CA THR A 140 -3.24 4.81 -6.01
C THR A 140 -4.53 4.67 -6.80
N VAL A 141 -4.66 3.60 -7.59
CA VAL A 141 -5.88 3.23 -8.30
C VAL A 141 -6.58 2.11 -7.54
N HIS A 142 -7.87 2.28 -7.26
CA HIS A 142 -8.68 1.23 -6.63
C HIS A 142 -9.49 0.48 -7.68
N ILE A 143 -9.49 -0.85 -7.58
CA ILE A 143 -10.34 -1.73 -8.38
C ILE A 143 -11.10 -2.67 -7.45
N ILE A 144 -12.26 -3.15 -7.88
CA ILE A 144 -13.08 -4.11 -7.12
C ILE A 144 -13.97 -4.91 -8.07
N ARG A 145 -14.26 -6.16 -7.74
CA ARG A 145 -15.27 -6.95 -8.45
C ARG A 145 -16.67 -6.38 -8.22
N LYS A 146 -17.50 -6.47 -9.22
CA LYS A 146 -18.89 -5.99 -9.17
C LYS A 146 -19.73 -6.68 -8.10
N CYS A 147 -19.42 -7.94 -7.76
CA CYS A 147 -20.14 -8.69 -6.73
C CYS A 147 -19.78 -8.27 -5.30
N ASP A 148 -18.67 -7.54 -5.11
CA ASP A 148 -18.21 -7.05 -3.82
C ASP A 148 -18.66 -5.59 -3.61
N SER A 149 -18.93 -5.21 -2.38
CA SER A 149 -19.31 -3.84 -2.02
C SER A 149 -18.06 -3.01 -1.70
N ILE A 150 -18.03 -1.74 -2.15
CA ILE A 150 -16.97 -0.83 -1.73
C ILE A 150 -17.13 -0.56 -0.22
N PRO A 151 -16.07 -0.73 0.61
CA PRO A 151 -16.14 -0.44 2.03
C PRO A 151 -16.48 1.02 2.31
N PHE A 152 -17.25 1.26 3.36
CA PHE A 152 -17.75 2.59 3.73
C PHE A 152 -16.63 3.64 3.85
N ASP A 153 -15.50 3.27 4.47
CA ASP A 153 -14.41 4.20 4.76
C ASP A 153 -13.66 4.71 3.53
N ILE A 154 -13.85 4.07 2.37
CA ILE A 154 -13.19 4.41 1.11
C ILE A 154 -14.17 4.61 -0.05
N ASN A 155 -15.45 4.71 0.25
CA ASN A 155 -16.49 4.78 -0.78
C ASN A 155 -16.48 6.11 -1.56
N ASP A 156 -15.90 7.16 -0.99
CA ASP A 156 -15.77 8.47 -1.63
C ASP A 156 -14.63 8.51 -2.68
N PHE A 157 -13.82 7.44 -2.75
CA PHE A 157 -12.75 7.35 -3.73
C PHE A 157 -13.19 6.69 -5.02
N ARG A 158 -12.67 7.20 -6.12
CA ARG A 158 -12.96 6.68 -7.45
C ARG A 158 -12.42 5.26 -7.59
N THR A 159 -13.30 4.27 -7.47
CA THR A 159 -12.99 2.85 -7.60
C THR A 159 -13.53 2.33 -8.94
N ILE A 160 -12.72 1.58 -9.68
CA ILE A 160 -13.12 0.93 -10.93
C ILE A 160 -13.80 -0.39 -10.59
N ILE A 161 -15.08 -0.52 -10.96
CA ILE A 161 -15.86 -1.73 -10.72
C ILE A 161 -15.75 -2.63 -11.95
N ILE A 162 -15.24 -3.84 -11.76
CA ILE A 162 -15.00 -4.82 -12.83
C ILE A 162 -16.05 -5.94 -12.75
N ASP A 163 -16.80 -6.13 -13.81
CA ASP A 163 -17.79 -7.20 -13.92
C ASP A 163 -17.11 -8.49 -14.43
N ASP A 164 -16.72 -9.33 -13.51
CA ASP A 164 -16.13 -10.67 -13.74
C ASP A 164 -17.14 -11.81 -13.56
N SER A 165 -18.45 -11.49 -13.51
CA SER A 165 -19.52 -12.47 -13.28
C SER A 165 -19.57 -13.55 -14.35
N SER A 166 -19.08 -13.29 -15.55
CA SER A 166 -18.94 -14.25 -16.64
C SER A 166 -17.87 -13.82 -17.64
N ILE A 167 -17.31 -14.79 -18.38
CA ILE A 167 -16.39 -14.49 -19.50
C ILE A 167 -17.06 -13.67 -20.59
N TYR A 168 -18.38 -13.76 -20.76
CA TYR A 168 -19.16 -13.03 -21.76
C TYR A 168 -19.36 -11.56 -21.39
N THR A 169 -19.23 -11.21 -20.11
CA THR A 169 -19.25 -9.82 -19.63
C THR A 169 -17.83 -9.24 -19.55
N LEU A 170 -16.88 -10.04 -19.07
CA LEU A 170 -15.51 -9.60 -18.85
C LEU A 170 -14.75 -9.35 -20.15
N ILE A 171 -14.72 -10.32 -21.07
CA ILE A 171 -13.91 -10.23 -22.29
C ILE A 171 -14.26 -9.01 -23.15
N PRO A 172 -15.54 -8.71 -23.48
CA PRO A 172 -15.87 -7.54 -24.26
C PRO A 172 -15.54 -6.21 -23.56
N SER A 173 -15.40 -6.22 -22.23
CA SER A 173 -15.16 -5.03 -21.41
C SER A 173 -13.69 -4.81 -21.06
N LEU A 174 -12.77 -5.73 -21.39
CA LEU A 174 -11.36 -5.64 -21.02
C LEU A 174 -10.72 -4.32 -21.44
N ASP A 175 -10.93 -3.88 -22.67
CA ASP A 175 -10.34 -2.62 -23.15
C ASP A 175 -10.93 -1.40 -22.46
N THR A 176 -12.19 -1.48 -22.04
CA THR A 176 -12.82 -0.43 -21.23
C THR A 176 -12.15 -0.33 -19.86
N TYR A 177 -11.94 -1.45 -19.18
CA TYR A 177 -11.27 -1.45 -17.86
C TYR A 177 -9.82 -0.97 -17.95
N LYS A 178 -9.06 -1.44 -18.96
CA LYS A 178 -7.70 -0.93 -19.23
C LYS A 178 -7.71 0.59 -19.44
N SER A 179 -8.62 1.09 -20.25
CA SER A 179 -8.75 2.52 -20.54
C SER A 179 -9.11 3.33 -19.29
N GLN A 180 -9.96 2.81 -18.41
CA GLN A 180 -10.32 3.47 -17.15
C GLN A 180 -9.11 3.56 -16.20
N ILE A 181 -8.31 2.49 -16.07
CA ILE A 181 -7.07 2.49 -15.29
C ILE A 181 -6.09 3.51 -15.88
N ALA A 182 -5.83 3.43 -17.17
CA ALA A 182 -4.92 4.34 -17.86
C ALA A 182 -5.34 5.81 -17.73
N GLN A 183 -6.64 6.10 -17.80
CA GLN A 183 -7.16 7.45 -17.62
C GLN A 183 -6.93 7.98 -16.21
N GLN A 184 -7.17 7.16 -15.16
CA GLN A 184 -6.89 7.58 -13.78
C GLN A 184 -5.39 7.82 -13.57
N VAL A 185 -4.54 6.93 -14.08
CA VAL A 185 -3.08 7.07 -13.97
C VAL A 185 -2.60 8.34 -14.68
N ARG A 186 -3.10 8.61 -15.89
CA ARG A 186 -2.74 9.83 -16.64
C ARG A 186 -3.14 11.08 -15.86
N GLN A 187 -4.35 11.13 -15.30
CA GLN A 187 -4.80 12.25 -14.49
C GLN A 187 -3.89 12.47 -13.28
N MET A 188 -3.50 11.40 -12.57
CA MET A 188 -2.60 11.52 -11.40
C MET A 188 -1.18 11.97 -11.78
N ILE A 189 -0.71 11.68 -12.98
CA ILE A 189 0.59 12.15 -13.49
C ILE A 189 0.51 13.63 -13.91
N GLU A 190 -0.57 14.03 -14.58
CA GLU A 190 -0.76 15.40 -15.08
C GLU A 190 -1.12 16.39 -13.96
N GLU A 191 -1.85 15.93 -12.94
CA GLU A 191 -2.35 16.75 -11.83
C GLU A 191 -1.99 16.12 -10.46
N PRO A 192 -0.71 16.06 -10.07
CA PRO A 192 -0.27 15.37 -8.83
C PRO A 192 -0.88 15.96 -7.55
N GLU A 193 -1.24 17.23 -7.56
CA GLU A 193 -1.90 17.93 -6.44
C GLU A 193 -3.33 17.44 -6.18
N THR A 194 -3.95 16.76 -7.14
CA THR A 194 -5.30 16.18 -7.00
C THR A 194 -5.31 14.82 -6.32
N ILE A 195 -4.13 14.27 -6.02
CA ILE A 195 -4.01 12.99 -5.32
C ILE A 195 -4.49 13.18 -3.88
N ASP A 196 -5.64 12.60 -3.59
CA ASP A 196 -6.27 12.66 -2.28
C ASP A 196 -6.56 11.26 -1.74
N ASN A 197 -6.61 11.14 -0.42
CA ASN A 197 -7.04 9.93 0.28
C ASN A 197 -7.52 10.30 1.70
N PRO A 198 -8.25 9.41 2.42
CA PRO A 198 -8.86 9.73 3.71
C PRO A 198 -7.88 10.24 4.75
N ILE A 199 -6.68 9.67 4.78
CA ILE A 199 -5.64 10.01 5.76
C ILE A 199 -5.10 11.41 5.49
N LEU A 200 -4.76 11.70 4.24
CA LEU A 200 -4.21 13.01 3.85
C LEU A 200 -5.22 14.12 4.05
N SER A 201 -6.46 13.94 3.60
CA SER A 201 -7.54 14.90 3.80
C SER A 201 -7.73 15.22 5.28
N TYR A 202 -7.65 14.22 6.16
CA TYR A 202 -7.74 14.41 7.60
C TYR A 202 -6.54 15.18 8.17
N LEU A 203 -5.32 14.81 7.77
CA LEU A 203 -4.09 15.44 8.25
C LEU A 203 -4.03 16.92 7.84
N GLU A 204 -4.36 17.23 6.60
CA GLU A 204 -4.41 18.61 6.09
C GLU A 204 -5.45 19.46 6.82
N LYS A 205 -6.66 18.94 6.96
CA LYS A 205 -7.76 19.63 7.66
C LYS A 205 -7.41 19.98 9.10
N ASN A 206 -6.58 19.18 9.75
CA ASN A 206 -6.18 19.37 11.15
C ASN A 206 -4.78 19.98 11.31
N ASN A 207 -4.14 20.45 10.24
CA ASN A 207 -2.77 20.99 10.23
C ASN A 207 -1.74 20.04 10.87
N LEU A 208 -1.95 18.73 10.78
CA LEU A 208 -1.02 17.74 11.28
C LEU A 208 0.09 17.50 10.25
N LYS A 209 1.34 17.51 10.72
CA LYS A 209 2.48 17.19 9.86
C LYS A 209 2.43 15.72 9.47
N HIS A 210 2.85 15.44 8.23
CA HIS A 210 3.02 14.06 7.76
C HIS A 210 4.07 13.32 8.60
N PHE A 211 3.82 12.04 8.82
CA PHE A 211 4.78 11.13 9.42
C PHE A 211 5.94 10.83 8.46
#